data_7886d358ed2a6c1e0d87c0b8f7938e85
#
_entry.id   7886d358ed2a6c1e0d87c0b8f7938e85
#
_cell.length_a   1.000
_cell.length_b   1.000
_cell.length_c   1.000
_cell.angle_alpha   90.00
_cell.angle_beta   90.00
_cell.angle_gamma   90.00
#
_symmetry.space_group_name_H-M   'P 1'
#
loop_
_entity.id
_entity.type
_entity.pdbx_description
1 polymer ?
#
loop_
_entity_poly.entity_id
_entity_poly.type
_entity_poly.pdbx_seq_one_letter_code
_entity_poly.pdbx_strand_id
1 'polypeptide(L)'
;MKAAGPFRYVAAASTHAIVLAYAIGNVPARTWHADSAILDWDHAPDELRNAFEHGATFAAWNASFDTAVWNYATLGFPFLTPERIIDPMVQAGVSNLPTDLESASRYLGGAGKQKDGKRLIKLFCIEGANPHEYPAEWERFLAYARQDIEAMREVYRRTRPLPHEEWQQYWAFEHVNRRGVALNMPYVRRAAALAAEDAVAIGGRLVVLTDGAVTRVTQAKKIATWLHDNLADAAMREILMVGVPADDGDDDDADNGDEDEPQELSLTRDRVARVLAMLDIKRANGGLSPNEMKAHEAAALHLFGAGASPKKFARLEAQQVDGVLRGQYRFAGAGQTGRLTSHGAQIQNLTRDVLGEDGAAESPLVEAIAKGCDYATLVAADPVDMPAARKLALIVRPALVASPRTLLVWSDWSAIEARITPWLAASEGAERVLDIFRANDRDPSLPDSYVIAAADIFHKDVRTITKPERQIGKVVVLACGFGGGVGALQAMAFSYRIHLEDAEARRIVDAWRAANPWAREFWGVHRDGESFGLWGAAMQAWELPGRITQAGRVAFIYRNDYLGGTLFMALPSGRLLTYPRPRWREVDVLDKNKKPTGEKRHELSFRRAHGRTKLWHGTLCENAVRC
;
A
#
# COMPACT_ATOMS: atom_id res chain seq x y z
N MET A 1 16.85 -10.58 -7.97
CA MET A 1 15.63 -9.94 -8.46
C MET A 1 14.89 -9.12 -7.39
N LYS A 2 14.44 -9.69 -6.24
CA LYS A 2 13.67 -8.93 -5.21
C LYS A 2 14.35 -7.64 -4.71
N ALA A 3 15.67 -7.62 -4.57
CA ALA A 3 16.41 -6.44 -4.11
C ALA A 3 16.70 -5.43 -5.23
N ALA A 4 17.01 -5.91 -6.43
CA ALA A 4 17.45 -5.08 -7.56
C ALA A 4 16.29 -4.51 -8.41
N GLY A 5 15.10 -5.12 -8.37
CA GLY A 5 14.01 -4.78 -9.26
C GLY A 5 14.18 -5.29 -10.70
N PRO A 6 13.12 -5.25 -11.53
CA PRO A 6 13.13 -5.85 -12.86
C PRO A 6 14.16 -5.21 -13.80
N PHE A 7 14.20 -3.89 -13.87
CA PHE A 7 15.08 -3.17 -14.81
C PHE A 7 16.57 -3.36 -14.50
N ARG A 8 16.96 -3.33 -13.23
CA ARG A 8 18.34 -3.63 -12.85
C ARG A 8 18.72 -5.09 -13.11
N TYR A 9 17.74 -5.99 -12.93
CA TYR A 9 17.94 -7.41 -13.23
C TYR A 9 18.24 -7.63 -14.71
N VAL A 10 17.40 -7.10 -15.61
CA VAL A 10 17.60 -7.27 -17.06
C VAL A 10 18.77 -6.47 -17.63
N ALA A 11 19.23 -5.42 -16.95
CA ALA A 11 20.42 -4.65 -17.34
C ALA A 11 21.73 -5.35 -17.01
N ALA A 12 21.71 -6.44 -16.23
CA ALA A 12 22.91 -7.20 -15.94
C ALA A 12 23.34 -8.01 -17.17
N ALA A 13 24.61 -7.90 -17.56
CA ALA A 13 25.15 -8.58 -18.75
C ALA A 13 25.00 -10.12 -18.72
N SER A 14 24.83 -10.70 -17.54
CA SER A 14 24.59 -12.14 -17.36
C SER A 14 23.11 -12.54 -17.50
N THR A 15 22.19 -11.58 -17.65
CA THR A 15 20.77 -11.88 -17.77
C THR A 15 20.37 -11.99 -19.24
N HIS A 16 19.84 -13.15 -19.61
CA HIS A 16 19.29 -13.42 -20.92
C HIS A 16 18.12 -14.39 -20.83
N ALA A 17 17.21 -14.31 -21.81
CA ALA A 17 16.08 -15.22 -21.91
C ALA A 17 16.53 -16.55 -22.53
N ILE A 18 16.26 -17.66 -21.85
CA ILE A 18 16.61 -19.02 -22.29
C ILE A 18 15.40 -19.80 -22.85
N VAL A 19 14.18 -19.41 -22.42
CA VAL A 19 12.93 -20.03 -22.82
C VAL A 19 11.86 -18.95 -22.94
N LEU A 20 11.04 -19.03 -23.99
CA LEU A 20 9.76 -18.34 -24.12
C LEU A 20 8.64 -19.37 -24.17
N ALA A 21 7.75 -19.35 -23.17
CA ALA A 21 6.48 -20.04 -23.24
C ALA A 21 5.43 -19.09 -23.80
N TYR A 22 4.65 -19.53 -24.79
CA TYR A 22 3.66 -18.69 -25.44
C TYR A 22 2.47 -19.51 -25.95
N ALA A 23 1.36 -18.83 -26.21
CA ALA A 23 0.19 -19.39 -26.87
C ALA A 23 -0.48 -18.33 -27.73
N ILE A 24 -0.94 -18.70 -28.91
CA ILE A 24 -1.64 -17.82 -29.85
C ILE A 24 -3.11 -18.22 -29.90
N GLY A 25 -4.02 -17.28 -29.61
CA GLY A 25 -5.45 -17.53 -29.59
C GLY A 25 -5.83 -18.67 -28.64
N ASN A 26 -6.47 -19.71 -29.15
CA ASN A 26 -6.93 -20.88 -28.42
C ASN A 26 -6.02 -22.12 -28.55
N VAL A 27 -4.88 -21.99 -29.25
CA VAL A 27 -3.93 -23.10 -29.42
C VAL A 27 -3.26 -23.41 -28.09
N PRO A 28 -2.99 -24.68 -27.77
CA PRO A 28 -2.27 -25.08 -26.55
C PRO A 28 -0.91 -24.35 -26.44
N ALA A 29 -0.50 -24.08 -25.22
CA ALA A 29 0.76 -23.41 -24.94
C ALA A 29 1.97 -24.22 -25.45
N ARG A 30 2.93 -23.52 -26.02
CA ARG A 30 4.18 -24.03 -26.56
C ARG A 30 5.36 -23.38 -25.85
N THR A 31 6.52 -23.99 -25.97
CA THR A 31 7.80 -23.41 -25.53
C THR A 31 8.73 -23.31 -26.72
N TRP A 32 9.42 -22.21 -26.78
CA TRP A 32 10.56 -22.00 -27.67
C TRP A 32 11.79 -21.73 -26.83
N HIS A 33 12.85 -22.46 -27.10
CA HIS A 33 14.17 -22.31 -26.47
C HIS A 33 15.25 -22.41 -27.56
N ALA A 34 16.38 -21.76 -27.33
CA ALA A 34 17.50 -21.80 -28.24
C ALA A 34 18.49 -22.87 -27.79
N ASP A 35 19.13 -23.54 -28.76
CA ASP A 35 20.29 -24.40 -28.50
C ASP A 35 21.52 -23.57 -28.06
N SER A 36 21.57 -22.31 -28.45
CA SER A 36 22.48 -21.29 -27.92
C SER A 36 21.85 -20.61 -26.71
N ALA A 37 22.59 -20.29 -25.71
CA ALA A 37 22.13 -19.80 -24.40
C ALA A 37 21.23 -18.53 -24.38
N ILE A 38 20.86 -17.94 -25.52
CA ILE A 38 20.02 -16.75 -25.64
C ILE A 38 19.00 -16.90 -26.75
N LEU A 39 17.77 -16.42 -26.54
CA LEU A 39 16.74 -16.35 -27.58
C LEU A 39 17.05 -15.25 -28.58
N ASP A 40 17.07 -15.62 -29.88
CA ASP A 40 17.35 -14.75 -31.01
C ASP A 40 16.14 -14.69 -31.94
N TRP A 41 15.64 -13.48 -32.25
CA TRP A 41 14.45 -13.27 -33.06
C TRP A 41 14.53 -13.84 -34.47
N ASP A 42 15.71 -13.89 -35.07
CA ASP A 42 15.90 -14.47 -36.41
C ASP A 42 15.55 -15.96 -36.43
N HIS A 43 15.58 -16.63 -35.27
CA HIS A 43 15.20 -18.02 -35.12
C HIS A 43 13.83 -18.21 -34.45
N ALA A 44 13.06 -17.12 -34.28
CA ALA A 44 11.74 -17.19 -33.63
C ALA A 44 10.76 -18.01 -34.54
N PRO A 45 9.83 -18.76 -33.92
CA PRO A 45 8.78 -19.48 -34.63
C PRO A 45 7.99 -18.54 -35.55
N ASP A 46 7.70 -19.00 -36.77
CA ASP A 46 6.99 -18.22 -37.81
C ASP A 46 5.66 -17.68 -37.30
N GLU A 47 4.90 -18.49 -36.57
CA GLU A 47 3.63 -18.05 -35.98
C GLU A 47 3.78 -16.90 -34.98
N LEU A 48 4.89 -16.85 -34.27
CA LEU A 48 5.16 -15.76 -33.30
C LEU A 48 5.56 -14.49 -34.05
N ARG A 49 6.41 -14.61 -35.07
CA ARG A 49 6.79 -13.49 -35.95
C ARG A 49 5.57 -12.91 -36.65
N ASN A 50 4.77 -13.77 -37.28
CA ASN A 50 3.53 -13.38 -37.95
C ASN A 50 2.56 -12.67 -36.97
N ALA A 51 2.35 -13.20 -35.77
CA ALA A 51 1.51 -12.55 -34.74
C ALA A 51 2.03 -11.16 -34.39
N PHE A 52 3.35 -11.01 -34.23
CA PHE A 52 3.95 -9.71 -33.93
C PHE A 52 3.75 -8.71 -35.09
N GLU A 53 4.04 -9.11 -36.35
CA GLU A 53 3.93 -8.28 -37.55
C GLU A 53 2.49 -7.83 -37.82
N HIS A 54 1.51 -8.70 -37.55
CA HIS A 54 0.09 -8.37 -37.66
C HIS A 54 -0.51 -7.61 -36.47
N GLY A 55 0.32 -7.09 -35.60
CA GLY A 55 -0.12 -6.19 -34.52
C GLY A 55 -0.82 -6.89 -33.37
N ALA A 56 -0.54 -8.17 -33.10
CA ALA A 56 -1.13 -8.89 -31.97
C ALA A 56 -0.89 -8.17 -30.63
N THR A 57 -1.89 -8.23 -29.76
CA THR A 57 -1.77 -7.83 -28.35
C THR A 57 -1.17 -8.98 -27.56
N PHE A 58 -0.22 -8.66 -26.71
CA PHE A 58 0.48 -9.61 -25.85
C PHE A 58 -0.11 -9.59 -24.44
N ALA A 59 -0.30 -10.75 -23.85
CA ALA A 59 -0.73 -10.90 -22.48
C ALA A 59 0.38 -11.59 -21.66
N ALA A 60 0.77 -11.00 -20.54
CA ALA A 60 1.73 -11.62 -19.63
C ALA A 60 1.35 -11.32 -18.17
N TRP A 61 1.57 -12.29 -17.28
CA TRP A 61 1.32 -12.11 -15.84
C TRP A 61 2.44 -11.30 -15.20
N ASN A 62 2.15 -10.14 -14.62
CA ASN A 62 3.14 -9.15 -14.20
C ASN A 62 3.97 -8.66 -15.40
N ALA A 63 3.26 -8.24 -16.43
CA ALA A 63 3.76 -7.96 -17.78
C ALA A 63 4.93 -6.97 -17.84
N SER A 64 5.09 -6.10 -16.84
CA SER A 64 6.22 -5.17 -16.75
C SER A 64 7.57 -5.91 -16.72
N PHE A 65 7.61 -7.08 -16.04
CA PHE A 65 8.83 -7.90 -15.99
C PHE A 65 9.10 -8.59 -17.34
N ASP A 66 8.10 -9.31 -17.88
CA ASP A 66 8.29 -10.06 -19.13
C ASP A 66 8.60 -9.13 -20.30
N THR A 67 8.00 -7.94 -20.31
CA THR A 67 8.30 -6.92 -21.32
C THR A 67 9.73 -6.36 -21.16
N ALA A 68 10.21 -6.21 -19.94
CA ALA A 68 11.61 -5.81 -19.73
C ALA A 68 12.58 -6.90 -20.21
N VAL A 69 12.29 -8.18 -19.96
CA VAL A 69 13.06 -9.31 -20.52
C VAL A 69 13.01 -9.31 -22.03
N TRP A 70 11.82 -9.21 -22.63
CA TRP A 70 11.63 -9.15 -24.09
C TRP A 70 12.46 -8.04 -24.74
N ASN A 71 12.42 -6.82 -24.18
CA ASN A 71 13.06 -5.65 -24.77
C ASN A 71 14.57 -5.54 -24.51
N TYR A 72 15.09 -6.18 -23.44
CA TYR A 72 16.46 -5.90 -22.99
C TYR A 72 17.32 -7.15 -22.70
N ALA A 73 16.72 -8.35 -22.66
CA ALA A 73 17.44 -9.59 -22.34
C ALA A 73 17.28 -10.68 -23.42
N THR A 74 17.00 -10.28 -24.65
CA THR A 74 16.88 -11.10 -25.86
C THR A 74 17.71 -10.51 -26.99
N LEU A 75 17.95 -11.26 -28.06
CA LEU A 75 18.71 -10.80 -29.22
C LEU A 75 17.77 -10.53 -30.41
N GLY A 76 17.90 -9.34 -31.03
CA GLY A 76 17.17 -9.00 -32.24
C GLY A 76 15.65 -8.85 -32.09
N PHE A 77 15.10 -8.97 -30.89
CA PHE A 77 13.65 -8.88 -30.69
C PHE A 77 13.13 -7.48 -31.01
N PRO A 78 12.00 -7.38 -31.75
CA PRO A 78 11.38 -6.09 -32.01
C PRO A 78 10.84 -5.49 -30.71
N PHE A 79 10.95 -4.17 -30.57
CA PHE A 79 10.56 -3.48 -29.34
C PHE A 79 9.05 -3.59 -29.08
N LEU A 80 8.69 -4.12 -27.93
CA LEU A 80 7.30 -4.28 -27.49
C LEU A 80 6.88 -3.06 -26.66
N THR A 81 5.98 -2.24 -27.24
CA THR A 81 5.48 -1.02 -26.59
C THR A 81 4.38 -1.35 -25.58
N PRO A 82 4.13 -0.48 -24.57
CA PRO A 82 3.06 -0.70 -23.60
C PRO A 82 1.68 -0.93 -24.20
N GLU A 83 1.34 -0.23 -25.29
CA GLU A 83 0.03 -0.26 -25.94
C GLU A 83 -0.32 -1.63 -26.53
N ARG A 84 0.68 -2.46 -26.73
CA ARG A 84 0.51 -3.84 -27.21
C ARG A 84 0.41 -4.86 -26.09
N ILE A 85 0.31 -4.41 -24.82
CA ILE A 85 0.40 -5.28 -23.65
C ILE A 85 -0.85 -5.15 -22.81
N ILE A 86 -1.36 -6.29 -22.37
CA ILE A 86 -2.32 -6.41 -21.27
C ILE A 86 -1.72 -7.27 -20.17
N ASP A 87 -2.10 -6.98 -18.92
CA ASP A 87 -1.63 -7.72 -17.75
C ASP A 87 -2.81 -8.40 -17.04
N PRO A 88 -3.01 -9.71 -17.19
CA PRO A 88 -4.06 -10.44 -16.51
C PRO A 88 -3.94 -10.39 -14.98
N MET A 89 -2.76 -10.12 -14.42
CA MET A 89 -2.59 -9.88 -12.99
C MET A 89 -3.32 -8.61 -12.53
N VAL A 90 -3.30 -7.55 -13.34
CA VAL A 90 -4.06 -6.31 -13.06
C VAL A 90 -5.56 -6.60 -13.09
N GLN A 91 -6.02 -7.33 -14.11
CA GLN A 91 -7.43 -7.73 -14.24
C GLN A 91 -7.90 -8.60 -13.07
N ALA A 92 -7.06 -9.54 -12.60
CA ALA A 92 -7.31 -10.33 -11.41
C ALA A 92 -7.38 -9.45 -10.15
N GLY A 93 -6.43 -8.53 -9.96
CA GLY A 93 -6.39 -7.61 -8.82
C GLY A 93 -7.62 -6.71 -8.73
N VAL A 94 -8.07 -6.14 -9.85
CA VAL A 94 -9.32 -5.34 -9.92
C VAL A 94 -10.56 -6.20 -9.59
N SER A 95 -10.48 -7.51 -9.86
CA SER A 95 -11.53 -8.47 -9.49
C SER A 95 -11.42 -8.99 -8.04
N ASN A 96 -10.57 -8.39 -7.22
CA ASN A 96 -10.24 -8.82 -5.83
C ASN A 96 -9.71 -10.27 -5.73
N LEU A 97 -9.12 -10.79 -6.80
CA LEU A 97 -8.41 -12.06 -6.79
C LEU A 97 -6.96 -11.89 -6.31
N PRO A 98 -6.31 -12.97 -5.88
CA PRO A 98 -4.88 -12.95 -5.64
C PRO A 98 -4.09 -12.47 -6.85
N THR A 99 -2.99 -11.72 -6.61
CA THR A 99 -2.09 -11.26 -7.66
C THR A 99 -0.89 -12.18 -7.89
N ASP A 100 -0.78 -13.28 -7.16
CA ASP A 100 0.06 -14.40 -7.56
C ASP A 100 -0.73 -15.40 -8.39
N LEU A 101 -0.14 -15.91 -9.47
CA LEU A 101 -0.84 -16.73 -10.46
C LEU A 101 -1.34 -18.05 -9.87
N GLU A 102 -0.58 -18.65 -8.98
CA GLU A 102 -0.94 -19.93 -8.35
C GLU A 102 -2.21 -19.79 -7.51
N SER A 103 -2.25 -18.78 -6.64
CA SER A 103 -3.41 -18.52 -5.78
C SER A 103 -4.62 -18.07 -6.60
N ALA A 104 -4.41 -17.24 -7.65
CA ALA A 104 -5.50 -16.84 -8.54
C ALA A 104 -6.12 -18.04 -9.28
N SER A 105 -5.30 -18.93 -9.83
CA SER A 105 -5.75 -20.15 -10.48
C SER A 105 -6.51 -21.06 -9.51
N ARG A 106 -5.98 -21.31 -8.31
CA ARG A 106 -6.67 -22.11 -7.28
C ARG A 106 -8.00 -21.48 -6.85
N TYR A 107 -8.04 -20.16 -6.68
CA TYR A 107 -9.29 -19.46 -6.35
C TYR A 107 -10.39 -19.73 -7.36
N LEU A 108 -10.03 -19.87 -8.63
CA LEU A 108 -10.93 -20.19 -9.73
C LEU A 108 -11.18 -21.72 -9.89
N GLY A 109 -10.62 -22.56 -9.02
CA GLY A 109 -10.76 -24.04 -9.10
C GLY A 109 -9.81 -24.70 -10.09
N GLY A 110 -8.76 -23.98 -10.54
CA GLY A 110 -7.68 -24.54 -11.37
C GLY A 110 -6.71 -25.43 -10.57
N ALA A 111 -5.89 -26.17 -11.27
CA ALA A 111 -4.94 -27.13 -10.67
C ALA A 111 -3.80 -26.50 -9.84
N GLY A 112 -3.64 -25.18 -9.88
CA GLY A 112 -2.52 -24.50 -9.26
C GLY A 112 -1.19 -24.75 -9.99
N LYS A 113 -0.06 -24.39 -9.35
CA LYS A 113 1.30 -24.61 -9.87
C LYS A 113 1.84 -26.00 -9.53
N GLN A 114 2.74 -26.50 -10.37
CA GLN A 114 3.52 -27.69 -10.03
C GLN A 114 4.46 -27.38 -8.86
N LYS A 115 4.55 -28.32 -7.89
CA LYS A 115 5.33 -28.14 -6.65
C LYS A 115 6.84 -27.88 -6.88
N ASP A 116 7.38 -28.32 -8.00
CA ASP A 116 8.82 -28.25 -8.36
C ASP A 116 9.25 -26.94 -9.01
N GLY A 117 8.35 -26.02 -9.38
CA GLY A 117 8.69 -24.84 -10.18
C GLY A 117 9.80 -23.97 -9.59
N LYS A 118 9.80 -23.74 -8.27
CA LYS A 118 10.84 -22.94 -7.60
C LYS A 118 12.22 -23.60 -7.70
N ARG A 119 12.29 -24.93 -7.60
CA ARG A 119 13.54 -25.69 -7.71
C ARG A 119 14.07 -25.65 -9.13
N LEU A 120 13.21 -25.82 -10.12
CA LEU A 120 13.59 -25.78 -11.54
C LEU A 120 14.05 -24.39 -11.98
N ILE A 121 13.36 -23.32 -11.55
CA ILE A 121 13.81 -21.94 -11.76
C ILE A 121 15.20 -21.72 -11.13
N LYS A 122 15.43 -22.23 -9.91
CA LYS A 122 16.72 -22.10 -9.26
C LYS A 122 17.81 -22.81 -10.08
N LEU A 123 17.58 -24.04 -10.51
CA LEU A 123 18.53 -24.86 -11.26
C LEU A 123 18.92 -24.19 -12.59
N PHE A 124 17.94 -23.81 -13.43
CA PHE A 124 18.23 -23.32 -14.79
C PHE A 124 18.43 -21.80 -14.87
N CYS A 125 17.68 -21.00 -14.08
CA CYS A 125 17.74 -19.54 -14.19
C CYS A 125 18.71 -18.87 -13.21
N ILE A 126 19.11 -19.55 -12.13
CA ILE A 126 20.02 -18.96 -11.11
C ILE A 126 21.36 -19.65 -11.11
N GLU A 127 21.40 -20.99 -11.10
CA GLU A 127 22.61 -21.80 -11.09
C GLU A 127 23.18 -21.99 -12.50
N GLY A 128 22.37 -21.74 -13.55
CA GLY A 128 22.82 -21.83 -14.95
C GLY A 128 23.13 -23.25 -15.40
N ALA A 129 22.43 -24.25 -14.85
CA ALA A 129 22.64 -25.65 -15.21
C ALA A 129 22.39 -25.88 -16.71
N ASN A 130 23.27 -26.68 -17.33
CA ASN A 130 23.14 -27.02 -18.73
C ASN A 130 21.96 -27.97 -18.95
N PRO A 131 20.97 -27.65 -19.80
CA PRO A 131 19.82 -28.51 -20.09
C PRO A 131 20.20 -29.92 -20.55
N HIS A 132 21.31 -30.07 -21.27
CA HIS A 132 21.77 -31.37 -21.76
C HIS A 132 22.26 -32.31 -20.63
N GLU A 133 22.69 -31.75 -19.49
CA GLU A 133 23.13 -32.55 -18.32
C GLU A 133 21.93 -32.97 -17.46
N TYR A 134 20.79 -32.25 -17.59
CA TYR A 134 19.58 -32.44 -16.80
C TYR A 134 18.32 -32.55 -17.69
N PRO A 135 18.27 -33.48 -18.67
CA PRO A 135 17.21 -33.50 -19.67
C PRO A 135 15.80 -33.73 -19.08
N ALA A 136 15.68 -34.57 -18.06
CA ALA A 136 14.40 -34.84 -17.40
C ALA A 136 13.88 -33.62 -16.60
N GLU A 137 14.79 -32.89 -15.93
CA GLU A 137 14.48 -31.63 -15.25
C GLU A 137 14.10 -30.52 -16.25
N TRP A 138 14.80 -30.48 -17.40
CA TRP A 138 14.53 -29.51 -18.46
C TRP A 138 13.12 -29.69 -19.03
N GLU A 139 12.73 -30.91 -19.38
CA GLU A 139 11.38 -31.20 -19.85
C GLU A 139 10.31 -30.82 -18.82
N ARG A 140 10.57 -31.06 -17.54
CA ARG A 140 9.66 -30.62 -16.45
C ARG A 140 9.61 -29.09 -16.36
N PHE A 141 10.72 -28.39 -16.57
CA PHE A 141 10.79 -26.94 -16.59
C PHE A 141 9.97 -26.35 -17.76
N LEU A 142 10.10 -26.93 -18.97
CA LEU A 142 9.31 -26.53 -20.14
C LEU A 142 7.81 -26.82 -19.92
N ALA A 143 7.46 -27.95 -19.32
CA ALA A 143 6.07 -28.27 -18.99
C ALA A 143 5.50 -27.29 -17.95
N TYR A 144 6.31 -26.93 -16.94
CA TYR A 144 5.94 -25.91 -15.96
C TYR A 144 5.67 -24.56 -16.62
N ALA A 145 6.54 -24.12 -17.54
CA ALA A 145 6.36 -22.85 -18.24
C ALA A 145 5.09 -22.84 -19.12
N ARG A 146 4.77 -23.95 -19.80
CA ARG A 146 3.51 -24.10 -20.55
C ARG A 146 2.29 -24.03 -19.64
N GLN A 147 2.35 -24.67 -18.48
CA GLN A 147 1.25 -24.67 -17.52
C GLN A 147 0.99 -23.27 -16.94
N ASP A 148 2.03 -22.46 -16.70
CA ASP A 148 1.86 -21.06 -16.26
C ASP A 148 1.09 -20.23 -17.31
N ILE A 149 1.34 -20.45 -18.62
CA ILE A 149 0.58 -19.79 -19.69
C ILE A 149 -0.89 -20.22 -19.69
N GLU A 150 -1.18 -21.52 -19.53
CA GLU A 150 -2.57 -22.00 -19.49
C GLU A 150 -3.32 -21.49 -18.25
N ALA A 151 -2.66 -21.49 -17.09
CA ALA A 151 -3.23 -20.95 -15.85
C ALA A 151 -3.55 -19.45 -16.00
N MET A 152 -2.63 -18.67 -16.56
CA MET A 152 -2.84 -17.24 -16.84
C MET A 152 -4.00 -17.02 -17.81
N ARG A 153 -4.08 -17.81 -18.89
CA ARG A 153 -5.16 -17.76 -19.87
C ARG A 153 -6.52 -18.06 -19.26
N GLU A 154 -6.59 -19.03 -18.35
CA GLU A 154 -7.81 -19.35 -17.61
C GLU A 154 -8.25 -18.18 -16.74
N VAL A 155 -7.33 -17.59 -15.95
CA VAL A 155 -7.63 -16.39 -15.15
C VAL A 155 -8.12 -15.25 -16.02
N TYR A 156 -7.43 -14.97 -17.13
CA TYR A 156 -7.80 -13.92 -18.07
C TYR A 156 -9.22 -14.08 -18.62
N ARG A 157 -9.61 -15.30 -19.01
CA ARG A 157 -10.94 -15.59 -19.55
C ARG A 157 -12.06 -15.53 -18.51
N ARG A 158 -11.76 -15.86 -17.27
CA ARG A 158 -12.75 -15.94 -16.19
C ARG A 158 -12.89 -14.67 -15.40
N THR A 159 -11.99 -13.73 -15.58
CA THR A 159 -12.08 -12.39 -14.99
C THR A 159 -12.70 -11.41 -16.00
N ARG A 160 -13.32 -10.36 -15.47
CA ARG A 160 -13.94 -9.34 -16.31
C ARG A 160 -12.86 -8.52 -17.03
N PRO A 161 -12.98 -8.28 -18.35
CA PRO A 161 -12.07 -7.39 -19.04
C PRO A 161 -12.18 -5.97 -18.50
N LEU A 162 -11.06 -5.26 -18.44
CA LEU A 162 -11.02 -3.85 -18.10
C LEU A 162 -11.52 -3.01 -19.28
N PRO A 163 -12.20 -1.86 -19.01
CA PRO A 163 -12.50 -0.87 -20.03
C PRO A 163 -11.24 -0.39 -20.75
N HIS A 164 -11.41 0.05 -22.00
CA HIS A 164 -10.29 0.54 -22.81
C HIS A 164 -9.57 1.73 -22.15
N GLU A 165 -10.33 2.63 -21.52
CA GLU A 165 -9.83 3.79 -20.79
C GLU A 165 -8.92 3.41 -19.62
N GLU A 166 -9.20 2.31 -18.94
CA GLU A 166 -8.34 1.78 -17.88
C GLU A 166 -7.04 1.19 -18.45
N TRP A 167 -7.09 0.54 -19.61
CA TRP A 167 -5.89 0.09 -20.31
C TRP A 167 -5.04 1.27 -20.80
N GLN A 168 -5.63 2.36 -21.26
CA GLN A 168 -4.89 3.58 -21.60
C GLN A 168 -4.14 4.15 -20.38
N GLN A 169 -4.78 4.16 -19.21
CA GLN A 169 -4.12 4.55 -17.97
C GLN A 169 -2.98 3.59 -17.58
N TYR A 170 -3.20 2.28 -17.70
CA TYR A 170 -2.16 1.28 -17.48
C TYR A 170 -0.95 1.51 -18.38
N TRP A 171 -1.16 1.73 -19.68
CA TRP A 171 -0.09 2.01 -20.63
C TRP A 171 0.66 3.30 -20.30
N ALA A 172 -0.05 4.36 -19.91
CA ALA A 172 0.56 5.60 -19.47
C ALA A 172 1.48 5.39 -18.24
N PHE A 173 1.03 4.57 -17.28
CA PHE A 173 1.85 4.20 -16.12
C PHE A 173 3.05 3.32 -16.46
N GLU A 174 2.92 2.42 -17.42
CA GLU A 174 4.05 1.64 -17.92
C GLU A 174 5.09 2.54 -18.63
N HIS A 175 4.67 3.59 -19.32
CA HIS A 175 5.60 4.61 -19.83
C HIS A 175 6.31 5.36 -18.70
N VAL A 176 5.59 5.74 -17.63
CA VAL A 176 6.19 6.35 -16.43
C VAL A 176 7.19 5.40 -15.78
N ASN A 177 6.84 4.12 -15.62
CA ASN A 177 7.73 3.10 -15.06
C ASN A 177 9.01 2.92 -15.88
N ARG A 178 8.90 2.91 -17.21
CA ARG A 178 10.06 2.75 -18.12
C ARG A 178 10.94 4.00 -18.18
N ARG A 179 10.34 5.19 -18.18
CA ARG A 179 11.08 6.46 -18.12
C ARG A 179 11.86 6.55 -16.81
N GLY A 180 11.19 6.28 -15.71
CA GLY A 180 11.75 6.40 -14.36
C GLY A 180 12.03 7.85 -13.95
N VAL A 181 12.78 8.02 -12.87
CA VAL A 181 13.21 9.29 -12.32
C VAL A 181 14.73 9.28 -12.09
N ALA A 182 15.41 10.38 -12.45
CA ALA A 182 16.83 10.49 -12.25
C ALA A 182 17.17 10.69 -10.75
N LEU A 183 18.34 10.22 -10.36
CA LEU A 183 18.88 10.27 -9.00
C LEU A 183 20.17 11.09 -8.95
N ASN A 184 20.33 11.90 -7.90
CA ASN A 184 21.61 12.46 -7.52
C ASN A 184 22.50 11.36 -6.91
N MET A 185 23.24 10.63 -7.73
CA MET A 185 23.99 9.45 -7.31
C MET A 185 25.10 9.72 -6.30
N PRO A 186 25.92 10.81 -6.40
CA PRO A 186 26.87 11.17 -5.35
C PRO A 186 26.17 11.32 -3.98
N TYR A 187 25.08 12.05 -3.95
CA TYR A 187 24.26 12.25 -2.75
C TYR A 187 23.67 10.93 -2.22
N VAL A 188 23.05 10.13 -3.09
CA VAL A 188 22.42 8.84 -2.71
C VAL A 188 23.44 7.89 -2.09
N ARG A 189 24.60 7.74 -2.70
CA ARG A 189 25.68 6.85 -2.21
C ARG A 189 26.20 7.28 -0.85
N ARG A 190 26.48 8.58 -0.69
CA ARG A 190 26.98 9.07 0.60
C ARG A 190 25.92 8.97 1.69
N ALA A 191 24.69 9.33 1.40
CA ALA A 191 23.58 9.20 2.35
C ALA A 191 23.32 7.73 2.74
N ALA A 192 23.46 6.78 1.81
CA ALA A 192 23.37 5.35 2.11
C ALA A 192 24.50 4.88 3.05
N ALA A 193 25.73 5.34 2.82
CA ALA A 193 26.86 5.04 3.68
C ALA A 193 26.67 5.62 5.08
N LEU A 194 26.25 6.89 5.19
CA LEU A 194 25.94 7.54 6.48
C LEU A 194 24.83 6.82 7.24
N ALA A 195 23.78 6.36 6.54
CA ALA A 195 22.72 5.56 7.16
C ALA A 195 23.23 4.21 7.69
N ALA A 196 24.20 3.60 7.03
CA ALA A 196 24.83 2.37 7.50
C ALA A 196 25.73 2.64 8.72
N GLU A 197 26.51 3.73 8.71
CA GLU A 197 27.33 4.18 9.84
C GLU A 197 26.43 4.45 11.08
N ASP A 198 25.32 5.15 10.90
CA ASP A 198 24.34 5.42 11.97
C ASP A 198 23.71 4.13 12.52
N ALA A 199 23.37 3.18 11.67
CA ALA A 199 22.84 1.89 12.11
C ALA A 199 23.84 1.10 12.99
N VAL A 200 25.14 1.19 12.71
CA VAL A 200 26.20 0.62 13.54
C VAL A 200 26.31 1.34 14.88
N ALA A 201 26.31 2.68 14.87
CA ALA A 201 26.35 3.49 16.07
C ALA A 201 25.14 3.21 17.00
N ILE A 202 23.92 3.15 16.43
CA ILE A 202 22.71 2.77 17.17
C ILE A 202 22.84 1.35 17.75
N GLY A 203 23.34 0.39 16.97
CA GLY A 203 23.57 -0.98 17.43
C GLY A 203 24.51 -1.03 18.64
N GLY A 204 25.64 -0.35 18.57
CA GLY A 204 26.60 -0.22 19.70
C GLY A 204 25.96 0.40 20.94
N ARG A 205 25.16 1.45 20.78
CA ARG A 205 24.45 2.10 21.89
C ARG A 205 23.40 1.17 22.53
N LEU A 206 22.66 0.40 21.70
CA LEU A 206 21.69 -0.59 22.21
C LEU A 206 22.40 -1.70 23.01
N VAL A 207 23.57 -2.18 22.58
CA VAL A 207 24.37 -3.17 23.33
C VAL A 207 24.66 -2.64 24.74
N VAL A 208 25.12 -1.39 24.84
CA VAL A 208 25.43 -0.77 26.14
C VAL A 208 24.18 -0.58 26.99
N LEU A 209 23.09 -0.09 26.42
CA LEU A 209 21.83 0.18 27.16
C LEU A 209 21.17 -1.09 27.69
N THR A 210 21.29 -2.20 26.95
CA THR A 210 20.60 -3.45 27.23
C THR A 210 21.50 -4.55 27.78
N ASP A 211 22.73 -4.19 28.20
CA ASP A 211 23.72 -5.12 28.71
C ASP A 211 23.93 -6.35 27.76
N GLY A 212 23.92 -6.08 26.44
CA GLY A 212 24.12 -7.08 25.38
C GLY A 212 22.85 -7.83 24.94
N ALA A 213 21.71 -7.63 25.56
CA ALA A 213 20.47 -8.33 25.17
C ALA A 213 20.00 -7.99 23.76
N VAL A 214 20.22 -6.75 23.32
CA VAL A 214 19.89 -6.25 21.98
C VAL A 214 21.13 -5.72 21.28
N THR A 215 21.40 -6.24 20.09
CA THR A 215 22.60 -5.87 19.30
C THR A 215 22.29 -5.10 18.02
N ARG A 216 21.03 -5.09 17.57
CA ARG A 216 20.59 -4.42 16.36
C ARG A 216 19.18 -3.88 16.49
N VAL A 217 18.95 -2.70 15.97
CA VAL A 217 17.66 -2.01 15.95
C VAL A 217 16.53 -2.79 15.24
N THR A 218 16.89 -3.77 14.42
CA THR A 218 15.92 -4.62 13.69
C THR A 218 15.43 -5.82 14.50
N GLN A 219 15.95 -6.05 15.71
CA GLN A 219 15.54 -7.15 16.59
C GLN A 219 14.29 -6.76 17.40
N ALA A 220 13.18 -6.45 16.71
CA ALA A 220 11.98 -5.89 17.31
C ALA A 220 11.44 -6.74 18.49
N LYS A 221 11.38 -8.07 18.37
CA LYS A 221 10.92 -8.95 19.46
C LYS A 221 11.81 -8.83 20.70
N LYS A 222 13.13 -8.84 20.55
CA LYS A 222 14.06 -8.68 21.69
C LYS A 222 13.92 -7.31 22.36
N ILE A 223 13.76 -6.26 21.55
CA ILE A 223 13.54 -4.90 22.07
C ILE A 223 12.21 -4.83 22.80
N ALA A 224 11.13 -5.44 22.28
CA ALA A 224 9.83 -5.48 22.90
C ALA A 224 9.89 -6.13 24.30
N THR A 225 10.52 -7.31 24.37
CA THR A 225 10.72 -8.03 25.64
C THR A 225 11.52 -7.18 26.63
N TRP A 226 12.65 -6.64 26.16
CA TRP A 226 13.51 -5.85 27.04
C TRP A 226 12.81 -4.56 27.54
N LEU A 227 12.05 -3.86 26.67
CA LEU A 227 11.26 -2.69 27.08
C LEU A 227 10.19 -3.08 28.09
N HIS A 228 9.43 -4.15 27.83
CA HIS A 228 8.41 -4.65 28.75
C HIS A 228 8.97 -4.91 30.15
N ASP A 229 10.15 -5.53 30.25
CA ASP A 229 10.78 -5.90 31.50
C ASP A 229 11.36 -4.68 32.27
N ASN A 230 11.66 -3.58 31.56
CA ASN A 230 12.27 -2.38 32.14
C ASN A 230 11.29 -1.20 32.33
N LEU A 231 10.02 -1.36 31.98
CA LEU A 231 8.95 -0.40 32.22
C LEU A 231 8.24 -0.75 33.55
N ALA A 232 8.19 0.19 34.49
CA ALA A 232 7.49 -0.01 35.78
C ALA A 232 5.96 0.12 35.62
N ASP A 233 5.49 0.97 34.70
CA ASP A 233 4.07 1.27 34.49
C ASP A 233 3.35 0.15 33.73
N ALA A 234 2.30 -0.39 34.37
CA ALA A 234 1.51 -1.48 33.77
C ALA A 234 0.80 -1.05 32.47
N ALA A 235 0.34 0.20 32.38
CA ALA A 235 -0.32 0.70 31.17
C ALA A 235 0.65 0.79 29.98
N MET A 236 1.92 1.16 30.21
CA MET A 236 2.95 1.16 29.16
C MET A 236 3.29 -0.27 28.71
N ARG A 237 3.34 -1.24 29.63
CA ARG A 237 3.54 -2.65 29.30
C ARG A 237 2.39 -3.21 28.47
N GLU A 238 1.15 -2.89 28.84
CA GLU A 238 -0.05 -3.31 28.08
C GLU A 238 -0.06 -2.78 26.64
N ILE A 239 0.45 -1.57 26.38
CA ILE A 239 0.60 -1.05 25.02
C ILE A 239 1.49 -1.96 24.16
N LEU A 240 2.49 -2.61 24.71
CA LEU A 240 3.39 -3.50 24.00
C LEU A 240 2.80 -4.91 23.76
N MET A 241 1.73 -5.29 24.47
CA MET A 241 1.09 -6.60 24.35
C MET A 241 0.06 -6.60 23.22
N VAL A 242 0.06 -7.63 22.39
CA VAL A 242 -0.94 -7.88 21.34
C VAL A 242 -1.67 -9.16 21.70
N GLY A 243 -2.99 -9.13 21.68
CA GLY A 243 -3.75 -10.36 21.44
C GLY A 243 -3.37 -10.87 20.04
N VAL A 244 -2.96 -12.11 19.89
CA VAL A 244 -2.70 -12.71 18.59
C VAL A 244 -4.01 -12.67 17.81
N PRO A 245 -4.06 -12.08 16.59
CA PRO A 245 -5.25 -12.26 15.76
C PRO A 245 -5.35 -13.74 15.46
N ALA A 246 -6.53 -14.35 15.66
CA ALA A 246 -6.79 -15.68 15.16
C ALA A 246 -6.33 -15.74 13.70
N ASP A 247 -5.48 -16.69 13.38
CA ASP A 247 -5.05 -16.94 11.99
C ASP A 247 -6.32 -17.31 11.23
N ASP A 248 -6.79 -16.41 10.34
CA ASP A 248 -7.95 -16.66 9.49
C ASP A 248 -7.60 -17.74 8.43
N GLY A 249 -7.04 -18.86 8.89
CA GLY A 249 -6.79 -20.05 8.09
C GLY A 249 -8.10 -20.53 7.45
N ASP A 250 -8.03 -20.82 6.17
CA ASP A 250 -9.13 -21.35 5.34
C ASP A 250 -9.54 -22.81 5.71
N ASP A 251 -9.36 -23.22 6.95
CA ASP A 251 -9.79 -24.54 7.42
C ASP A 251 -11.21 -24.44 7.99
N ASP A 252 -12.18 -24.87 7.18
CA ASP A 252 -13.61 -24.96 7.52
C ASP A 252 -13.91 -26.00 8.64
N ASP A 253 -12.88 -26.62 9.26
CA ASP A 253 -13.02 -27.66 10.28
C ASP A 253 -12.00 -27.50 11.45
N ALA A 254 -12.16 -26.47 12.28
CA ALA A 254 -11.51 -26.46 13.59
C ALA A 254 -12.37 -25.73 14.63
N ASP A 255 -13.33 -26.44 15.15
CA ASP A 255 -13.90 -26.20 16.46
C ASP A 255 -12.93 -26.76 17.52
N ASN A 256 -12.08 -25.92 18.11
CA ASN A 256 -11.42 -26.20 19.39
C ASN A 256 -11.00 -24.86 20.01
N GLY A 257 -11.85 -24.37 20.92
CA GLY A 257 -11.50 -23.31 21.84
C GLY A 257 -10.49 -23.82 22.87
N ASP A 258 -9.29 -23.24 22.85
CA ASP A 258 -8.37 -23.29 23.98
C ASP A 258 -8.17 -21.88 24.52
N GLU A 259 -8.51 -21.69 25.80
CA GLU A 259 -8.64 -20.42 26.52
C GLU A 259 -7.30 -19.78 26.94
N ASP A 260 -6.15 -20.14 26.37
CA ASP A 260 -4.85 -19.54 26.71
C ASP A 260 -3.98 -19.32 25.46
N GLU A 261 -4.39 -18.41 24.56
CA GLU A 261 -3.46 -17.93 23.53
C GLU A 261 -2.38 -17.02 24.14
N PRO A 262 -1.10 -17.30 23.91
CA PRO A 262 -0.03 -16.50 24.48
C PRO A 262 -0.06 -15.08 23.90
N GLN A 263 -0.16 -14.08 24.77
CA GLN A 263 -0.04 -12.68 24.39
C GLN A 263 1.36 -12.41 23.84
N GLU A 264 1.47 -12.08 22.53
CA GLU A 264 2.76 -11.80 21.89
C GLU A 264 3.11 -10.31 22.04
N LEU A 265 4.37 -9.99 22.36
CA LEU A 265 4.87 -8.63 22.40
C LEU A 265 5.14 -8.10 20.99
N SER A 266 4.67 -6.89 20.69
CA SER A 266 4.82 -6.25 19.37
C SER A 266 5.28 -4.81 19.48
N LEU A 267 6.27 -4.45 18.65
CA LEU A 267 6.81 -3.10 18.48
C LEU A 267 6.38 -2.49 17.15
N THR A 268 5.09 -2.19 17.00
CA THR A 268 4.68 -1.30 15.92
C THR A 268 5.13 0.12 16.21
N ARG A 269 5.35 0.91 15.14
CA ARG A 269 5.75 2.32 15.27
C ARG A 269 4.82 3.12 16.17
N ASP A 270 3.51 2.87 16.06
CA ASP A 270 2.50 3.55 16.89
C ASP A 270 2.64 3.21 18.39
N ARG A 271 2.83 1.92 18.71
CA ARG A 271 3.01 1.48 20.09
C ARG A 271 4.25 2.09 20.73
N VAL A 272 5.38 2.07 20.02
CA VAL A 272 6.62 2.68 20.51
C VAL A 272 6.46 4.19 20.69
N ALA A 273 5.80 4.88 19.75
CA ALA A 273 5.54 6.30 19.87
C ALA A 273 4.66 6.65 21.10
N ARG A 274 3.64 5.82 21.37
CA ARG A 274 2.78 5.99 22.57
C ARG A 274 3.55 5.78 23.86
N VAL A 275 4.35 4.72 23.95
CA VAL A 275 5.21 4.47 25.12
C VAL A 275 6.19 5.63 25.32
N LEU A 276 6.83 6.12 24.26
CA LEU A 276 7.72 7.28 24.35
C LEU A 276 7.00 8.53 24.84
N ALA A 277 5.81 8.84 24.30
CA ALA A 277 5.05 10.00 24.75
C ALA A 277 4.71 9.94 26.26
N MET A 278 4.36 8.76 26.76
CA MET A 278 4.11 8.58 28.20
C MET A 278 5.39 8.72 29.03
N LEU A 279 6.53 8.20 28.56
CA LEU A 279 7.83 8.38 29.20
C LEU A 279 8.28 9.84 29.16
N ASP A 280 8.02 10.59 28.07
CA ASP A 280 8.30 12.02 27.97
C ASP A 280 7.50 12.83 28.99
N ILE A 281 6.21 12.55 29.16
CA ILE A 281 5.36 13.18 30.21
C ILE A 281 5.92 12.87 31.61
N LYS A 282 6.26 11.60 31.86
CA LYS A 282 6.83 11.18 33.15
C LYS A 282 8.18 11.82 33.41
N ARG A 283 9.02 11.97 32.39
CA ARG A 283 10.32 12.66 32.42
C ARG A 283 10.16 14.14 32.78
N ALA A 284 9.21 14.82 32.12
CA ALA A 284 8.92 16.24 32.41
C ALA A 284 8.50 16.47 33.85
N ASN A 285 7.86 15.49 34.50
CA ASN A 285 7.46 15.49 35.91
C ASN A 285 8.56 14.97 36.85
N GLY A 286 9.78 14.72 36.37
CA GLY A 286 10.91 14.27 37.19
C GLY A 286 10.82 12.83 37.69
N GLY A 287 9.92 12.00 37.17
CA GLY A 287 9.55 10.69 37.70
C GLY A 287 10.14 9.45 37.04
N LEU A 288 11.13 9.55 36.12
CA LEU A 288 11.73 8.37 35.48
C LEU A 288 12.73 7.67 36.43
N SER A 289 12.55 6.36 36.58
CA SER A 289 13.57 5.49 37.19
C SER A 289 14.79 5.31 36.26
N PRO A 290 15.95 4.86 36.79
CA PRO A 290 17.12 4.57 35.94
C PRO A 290 16.83 3.58 34.81
N ASN A 291 16.01 2.56 35.03
CA ASN A 291 15.61 1.62 34.01
C ASN A 291 14.68 2.24 32.96
N GLU A 292 13.75 3.09 33.39
CA GLU A 292 12.87 3.80 32.45
C GLU A 292 13.62 4.85 31.62
N MET A 293 14.69 5.46 32.15
CA MET A 293 15.58 6.31 31.35
C MET A 293 16.26 5.51 30.23
N LYS A 294 16.79 4.32 30.56
CA LYS A 294 17.33 3.40 29.53
C LYS A 294 16.25 2.96 28.54
N ALA A 295 15.03 2.65 29.01
CA ALA A 295 13.90 2.26 28.18
C ALA A 295 13.46 3.38 27.23
N HIS A 296 13.42 4.63 27.72
CA HIS A 296 13.14 5.80 26.89
C HIS A 296 14.14 5.94 25.74
N GLU A 297 15.45 5.86 26.05
CA GLU A 297 16.49 5.96 25.03
C GLU A 297 16.44 4.78 24.03
N ALA A 298 16.27 3.54 24.50
CA ALA A 298 16.16 2.37 23.63
C ALA A 298 14.93 2.42 22.71
N ALA A 299 13.78 2.89 23.22
CA ALA A 299 12.58 3.08 22.44
C ALA A 299 12.76 4.18 21.37
N ALA A 300 13.42 5.30 21.71
CA ALA A 300 13.74 6.37 20.78
C ALA A 300 14.70 5.89 19.68
N LEU A 301 15.77 5.18 20.04
CA LEU A 301 16.71 4.58 19.06
C LEU A 301 16.01 3.61 18.13
N HIS A 302 15.08 2.78 18.63
CA HIS A 302 14.29 1.88 17.80
C HIS A 302 13.35 2.66 16.88
N LEU A 303 12.58 3.62 17.39
CA LEU A 303 11.61 4.39 16.62
C LEU A 303 12.23 5.07 15.39
N PHE A 304 13.39 5.66 15.57
CA PHE A 304 14.08 6.39 14.52
C PHE A 304 14.99 5.49 13.69
N GLY A 305 15.77 4.61 14.28
CA GLY A 305 16.73 3.76 13.60
C GLY A 305 16.10 2.55 12.87
N ALA A 306 14.98 2.00 13.35
CA ALA A 306 14.24 0.96 12.64
C ALA A 306 13.42 1.50 11.45
N GLY A 307 13.25 2.82 11.37
CA GLY A 307 12.47 3.51 10.35
C GLY A 307 12.85 3.08 8.92
N ALA A 308 11.84 3.07 8.03
CA ALA A 308 12.03 2.69 6.63
C ALA A 308 12.78 3.76 5.82
N SER A 309 12.68 5.04 6.22
CA SER A 309 13.16 6.16 5.41
C SER A 309 14.69 6.19 5.22
N PRO A 310 15.54 6.01 6.23
CA PRO A 310 17.01 5.95 6.00
C PRO A 310 17.42 4.78 5.10
N LYS A 311 16.72 3.64 5.20
CA LYS A 311 16.97 2.45 4.37
C LYS A 311 16.62 2.67 2.89
N LYS A 312 15.86 3.73 2.56
CA LYS A 312 15.51 4.05 1.18
C LYS A 312 16.71 4.46 0.34
N PHE A 313 17.72 5.12 0.90
CA PHE A 313 18.93 5.47 0.16
C PHE A 313 19.64 4.22 -0.39
N ALA A 314 19.85 3.20 0.44
CA ALA A 314 20.42 1.92 -0.01
C ALA A 314 19.51 1.23 -1.04
N ARG A 315 18.18 1.37 -0.92
CA ARG A 315 17.24 0.80 -1.89
C ARG A 315 17.27 1.56 -3.23
N LEU A 316 17.36 2.89 -3.20
CA LEU A 316 17.55 3.72 -4.39
C LEU A 316 18.82 3.33 -5.14
N GLU A 317 19.94 3.19 -4.41
CA GLU A 317 21.21 2.76 -4.99
C GLU A 317 21.13 1.37 -5.60
N ALA A 318 20.53 0.40 -4.91
CA ALA A 318 20.42 -0.98 -5.36
C ALA A 318 19.55 -1.17 -6.61
N GLN A 319 18.57 -0.30 -6.84
CA GLN A 319 17.55 -0.48 -7.90
C GLN A 319 17.76 0.41 -9.13
N GLN A 320 18.63 1.40 -9.05
CA GLN A 320 18.90 2.28 -10.18
C GLN A 320 19.71 1.59 -11.29
N VAL A 321 19.53 2.05 -12.51
CA VAL A 321 20.34 1.73 -13.68
C VAL A 321 20.77 3.05 -14.32
N ASP A 322 22.06 3.27 -14.45
CA ASP A 322 22.64 4.50 -15.03
C ASP A 322 22.12 5.79 -14.39
N GLY A 323 21.96 5.79 -13.06
CA GLY A 323 21.45 6.93 -12.32
C GLY A 323 19.93 7.14 -12.44
N VAL A 324 19.18 6.20 -13.02
CA VAL A 324 17.73 6.31 -13.20
C VAL A 324 17.01 5.18 -12.46
N LEU A 325 16.04 5.53 -11.66
CA LEU A 325 15.17 4.61 -10.92
C LEU A 325 13.92 4.33 -11.75
N ARG A 326 13.75 3.08 -12.20
CA ARG A 326 12.64 2.64 -13.04
C ARG A 326 11.75 1.61 -12.34
N GLY A 327 10.52 1.42 -12.85
CA GLY A 327 9.63 0.33 -12.43
C GLY A 327 9.20 0.41 -10.96
N GLN A 328 8.83 1.58 -10.47
CA GLN A 328 8.48 1.76 -9.06
C GLN A 328 6.98 1.64 -8.78
N TYR A 329 6.13 1.71 -9.78
CA TYR A 329 4.68 1.75 -9.62
C TYR A 329 4.02 0.48 -10.10
N ARG A 330 2.94 0.13 -9.41
CA ARG A 330 2.04 -0.95 -9.75
C ARG A 330 0.64 -0.38 -10.00
N PHE A 331 0.14 -0.52 -11.23
CA PHE A 331 -1.21 -0.07 -11.58
C PHE A 331 -2.25 -0.91 -10.84
N ALA A 332 -3.30 -0.26 -10.33
CA ALA A 332 -4.37 -0.89 -9.54
C ALA A 332 -3.87 -1.83 -8.42
N GLY A 333 -2.70 -1.57 -7.86
CA GLY A 333 -2.06 -2.44 -6.88
C GLY A 333 -2.79 -2.51 -5.53
N ALA A 334 -3.65 -1.52 -5.23
CA ALA A 334 -4.57 -1.56 -4.10
C ALA A 334 -5.90 -2.15 -4.56
N GLY A 335 -6.06 -3.46 -4.49
CA GLY A 335 -7.15 -4.22 -5.09
C GLY A 335 -8.57 -3.73 -4.76
N GLN A 336 -8.81 -3.16 -3.57
CA GLN A 336 -10.14 -2.64 -3.20
C GLN A 336 -10.46 -1.28 -3.82
N THR A 337 -9.47 -0.40 -3.93
CA THR A 337 -9.66 0.98 -4.37
C THR A 337 -9.11 1.23 -5.76
N GLY A 338 -8.40 0.27 -6.36
CA GLY A 338 -7.74 0.46 -7.64
C GLY A 338 -6.62 1.52 -7.64
N ARG A 339 -6.22 2.03 -6.46
CA ARG A 339 -5.11 2.99 -6.36
C ARG A 339 -3.81 2.38 -6.84
N LEU A 340 -2.94 3.22 -7.36
CA LEU A 340 -1.55 2.87 -7.58
C LEU A 340 -0.89 2.48 -6.25
N THR A 341 -0.13 1.42 -6.29
CA THR A 341 0.83 1.11 -5.23
C THR A 341 2.25 1.20 -5.77
N SER A 342 3.21 1.13 -4.89
CA SER A 342 4.61 1.06 -5.28
C SER A 342 5.28 -0.14 -4.65
N HIS A 343 6.38 -0.52 -5.25
CA HIS A 343 7.32 -1.49 -4.71
C HIS A 343 8.73 -0.89 -4.72
N GLY A 344 9.70 -1.64 -4.25
CA GLY A 344 11.07 -1.16 -4.25
C GLY A 344 11.31 -0.02 -3.27
N ALA A 345 11.79 1.11 -3.76
CA ALA A 345 12.08 2.29 -2.95
C ALA A 345 10.82 3.01 -2.45
N GLN A 346 9.67 2.74 -3.06
CA GLN A 346 8.37 3.32 -2.69
C GLN A 346 8.42 4.85 -2.63
N ILE A 347 8.77 5.49 -3.73
CA ILE A 347 9.01 6.94 -3.78
C ILE A 347 7.78 7.77 -3.42
N GLN A 348 6.55 7.31 -3.68
CA GLN A 348 5.34 7.99 -3.25
C GLN A 348 5.13 8.00 -1.72
N ASN A 349 5.79 7.10 -0.99
CA ASN A 349 5.75 6.99 0.47
C ASN A 349 6.95 7.67 1.14
N LEU A 350 7.63 8.60 0.46
CA LEU A 350 8.64 9.45 1.09
C LEU A 350 7.96 10.40 2.07
N THR A 351 8.63 10.67 3.21
CA THR A 351 8.09 11.57 4.22
C THR A 351 7.72 12.93 3.62
N ARG A 352 6.62 13.52 4.10
CA ARG A 352 6.21 14.88 3.73
C ARG A 352 6.95 15.93 4.53
N ASP A 353 7.36 15.60 5.75
CA ASP A 353 8.16 16.49 6.57
C ASP A 353 9.52 16.72 5.90
N VAL A 354 10.03 17.92 5.99
CA VAL A 354 11.33 18.33 5.46
C VAL A 354 12.21 18.89 6.57
N LEU A 355 13.50 18.90 6.35
CA LEU A 355 14.46 19.52 7.25
C LEU A 355 14.62 21.01 6.86
N GLY A 356 14.36 21.91 7.81
CA GLY A 356 14.41 23.36 7.60
C GLY A 356 13.08 23.97 7.14
N GLU A 357 12.98 25.30 7.17
CA GLU A 357 11.77 26.05 6.84
C GLU A 357 11.57 26.17 5.32
N ASP A 358 12.64 26.25 4.55
CA ASP A 358 12.62 26.51 3.10
C ASP A 358 12.58 25.25 2.23
N GLY A 359 12.54 24.09 2.84
CA GLY A 359 12.47 22.82 2.14
C GLY A 359 13.78 22.04 2.09
N ALA A 360 13.66 20.72 1.93
CA ALA A 360 14.80 19.79 2.06
C ALA A 360 15.88 19.98 0.98
N ALA A 361 15.55 20.49 -0.19
CA ALA A 361 16.50 20.63 -1.31
C ALA A 361 17.56 21.72 -1.06
N GLU A 362 17.21 22.75 -0.30
CA GLU A 362 18.06 23.90 0.01
C GLU A 362 18.80 23.73 1.35
N SER A 363 18.60 22.60 2.02
CA SER A 363 19.27 22.31 3.29
C SER A 363 20.81 22.23 3.10
N PRO A 364 21.61 22.97 3.88
CA PRO A 364 23.07 22.87 3.85
C PRO A 364 23.58 21.44 4.07
N LEU A 365 22.83 20.64 4.81
CA LEU A 365 23.16 19.23 5.04
C LEU A 365 23.08 18.40 3.75
N VAL A 366 22.13 18.67 2.84
CA VAL A 366 22.04 17.98 1.55
C VAL A 366 23.28 18.26 0.72
N GLU A 367 23.72 19.51 0.67
CA GLU A 367 24.94 19.90 -0.04
C GLU A 367 26.19 19.29 0.59
N ALA A 368 26.31 19.29 1.92
CA ALA A 368 27.41 18.67 2.64
C ALA A 368 27.51 17.14 2.36
N ILE A 369 26.36 16.44 2.36
CA ILE A 369 26.32 15.02 2.02
C ILE A 369 26.72 14.79 0.56
N ALA A 370 26.21 15.60 -0.37
CA ALA A 370 26.57 15.49 -1.79
C ALA A 370 28.08 15.71 -2.04
N LYS A 371 28.71 16.55 -1.22
CA LYS A 371 30.17 16.79 -1.21
C LYS A 371 30.98 15.73 -0.43
N GLY A 372 30.29 14.76 0.24
CA GLY A 372 30.96 13.64 0.89
C GLY A 372 31.30 13.87 2.37
N CYS A 373 30.54 14.68 3.11
CA CYS A 373 30.75 14.91 4.55
C CYS A 373 30.80 13.59 5.36
N ASP A 374 31.46 13.62 6.50
CA ASP A 374 31.56 12.49 7.41
C ASP A 374 30.35 12.36 8.34
N TYR A 375 30.31 11.27 9.13
CA TYR A 375 29.24 10.99 10.06
C TYR A 375 29.18 12.03 11.19
N ALA A 376 30.31 12.56 11.64
CA ALA A 376 30.37 13.59 12.68
C ALA A 376 29.66 14.87 12.21
N THR A 377 29.85 15.27 10.96
CA THR A 377 29.14 16.39 10.34
C THR A 377 27.61 16.17 10.29
N LEU A 378 27.16 14.96 9.98
CA LEU A 378 25.73 14.60 10.02
C LEU A 378 25.15 14.73 11.43
N VAL A 379 25.85 14.22 12.42
CA VAL A 379 25.42 14.31 13.84
C VAL A 379 25.37 15.75 14.31
N ALA A 380 26.38 16.56 13.98
CA ALA A 380 26.48 17.97 14.38
C ALA A 380 25.57 18.91 13.62
N ALA A 381 24.97 18.49 12.50
CA ALA A 381 24.08 19.35 11.70
C ALA A 381 22.79 19.72 12.47
N ASP A 382 22.26 20.91 12.19
CA ASP A 382 21.02 21.39 12.80
C ASP A 382 19.78 20.57 12.36
N PRO A 383 18.79 20.37 13.24
CA PRO A 383 18.85 20.59 14.70
C PRO A 383 19.78 19.57 15.40
N VAL A 384 20.68 20.06 16.23
CA VAL A 384 21.72 19.21 16.88
C VAL A 384 21.10 18.07 17.71
N ASP A 385 19.99 18.34 18.39
CA ASP A 385 19.29 17.34 19.23
C ASP A 385 18.49 16.29 18.42
N MET A 386 18.42 16.46 17.10
CA MET A 386 17.70 15.49 16.25
C MET A 386 18.59 14.29 15.91
N PRO A 387 18.10 13.03 16.13
CA PRO A 387 18.84 11.83 15.75
C PRO A 387 19.23 11.83 14.26
N ALA A 388 20.43 11.34 13.93
CA ALA A 388 20.95 11.29 12.57
C ALA A 388 20.01 10.53 11.61
N ALA A 389 19.45 9.39 12.03
CA ALA A 389 18.43 8.67 11.26
C ALA A 389 17.21 9.53 10.93
N ARG A 390 16.78 10.41 11.85
CA ARG A 390 15.65 11.32 11.59
C ARG A 390 16.01 12.42 10.60
N LYS A 391 17.21 13.01 10.70
CA LYS A 391 17.72 13.98 9.73
C LYS A 391 17.74 13.36 8.32
N LEU A 392 18.34 12.19 8.18
CA LEU A 392 18.37 11.45 6.91
C LEU A 392 16.96 11.15 6.38
N ALA A 393 16.01 10.81 7.26
CA ALA A 393 14.63 10.57 6.84
C ALA A 393 13.95 11.81 6.23
N LEU A 394 14.26 12.99 6.74
CA LEU A 394 13.67 14.26 6.29
C LEU A 394 14.26 14.77 4.98
N ILE A 395 15.40 14.27 4.56
CA ILE A 395 16.12 14.71 3.36
C ILE A 395 16.20 13.63 2.27
N VAL A 396 15.29 12.65 2.23
CA VAL A 396 15.29 11.62 1.18
C VAL A 396 14.85 12.19 -0.17
N ARG A 397 13.92 13.14 -0.21
CA ARG A 397 13.37 13.71 -1.47
C ARG A 397 14.40 14.36 -2.39
N PRO A 398 15.41 15.09 -1.90
CA PRO A 398 16.48 15.64 -2.74
C PRO A 398 17.31 14.61 -3.51
N ALA A 399 17.15 13.31 -3.20
CA ALA A 399 17.72 12.24 -4.02
C ALA A 399 17.11 12.18 -5.44
N LEU A 400 15.86 12.63 -5.60
CA LEU A 400 15.14 12.68 -6.87
C LEU A 400 15.46 13.98 -7.58
N VAL A 401 15.99 13.90 -8.79
CA VAL A 401 16.36 15.07 -9.59
C VAL A 401 15.76 14.99 -10.99
N ALA A 402 15.66 16.12 -11.66
CA ALA A 402 15.28 16.16 -13.06
C ALA A 402 16.39 15.55 -13.93
N SER A 403 16.03 14.87 -15.00
CA SER A 403 16.99 14.49 -16.04
C SER A 403 17.56 15.74 -16.72
N PRO A 404 18.74 15.67 -17.32
CA PRO A 404 19.32 16.82 -18.02
C PRO A 404 18.34 17.46 -18.99
N ARG A 405 18.21 18.79 -18.94
CA ARG A 405 17.30 19.61 -19.79
C ARG A 405 15.80 19.32 -19.58
N THR A 406 15.43 18.80 -18.42
CA THR A 406 14.03 18.60 -18.03
C THR A 406 13.75 19.23 -16.68
N LEU A 407 12.47 19.32 -16.31
CA LEU A 407 12.01 19.78 -15.01
C LEU A 407 11.15 18.67 -14.38
N LEU A 408 11.24 18.54 -13.05
CA LEU A 408 10.24 17.81 -12.29
C LEU A 408 9.06 18.74 -12.02
N VAL A 409 7.90 18.36 -12.52
CA VAL A 409 6.64 19.05 -12.25
C VAL A 409 5.82 18.17 -11.33
N TRP A 410 5.30 18.75 -10.26
CA TRP A 410 4.45 18.07 -9.30
C TRP A 410 3.24 18.92 -8.95
N SER A 411 2.12 18.26 -8.73
CA SER A 411 0.88 18.89 -8.27
C SER A 411 0.12 17.90 -7.40
N ASP A 412 -0.77 18.43 -6.56
CA ASP A 412 -1.67 17.63 -5.71
C ASP A 412 -3.09 18.17 -5.82
N TRP A 413 -4.06 17.27 -5.74
CA TRP A 413 -5.47 17.64 -5.72
C TRP A 413 -5.85 18.12 -4.32
N SER A 414 -6.23 19.40 -4.21
CA SER A 414 -6.64 19.98 -2.94
C SER A 414 -7.92 19.31 -2.42
N ALA A 415 -7.81 18.63 -1.25
CA ALA A 415 -8.93 18.02 -0.54
C ALA A 415 -9.83 17.12 -1.43
N ILE A 416 -9.23 16.34 -2.34
CA ILE A 416 -9.97 15.59 -3.38
C ILE A 416 -11.03 14.67 -2.78
N GLU A 417 -10.74 13.94 -1.72
CA GLU A 417 -11.68 13.04 -1.06
C GLU A 417 -12.89 13.79 -0.50
N ALA A 418 -12.66 14.99 0.08
CA ALA A 418 -13.72 15.84 0.60
C ALA A 418 -14.59 16.50 -0.49
N ARG A 419 -14.11 16.51 -1.75
CA ARG A 419 -14.87 16.97 -2.92
C ARG A 419 -15.63 15.83 -3.59
N ILE A 420 -14.99 14.67 -3.74
CA ILE A 420 -15.61 13.51 -4.42
C ILE A 420 -16.76 12.93 -3.61
N THR A 421 -16.66 12.88 -2.27
CA THR A 421 -17.73 12.34 -1.42
C THR A 421 -19.08 13.05 -1.64
N PRO A 422 -19.18 14.38 -1.51
CA PRO A 422 -20.45 15.08 -1.79
C PRO A 422 -20.84 15.02 -3.27
N TRP A 423 -19.88 14.99 -4.20
CA TRP A 423 -20.20 14.81 -5.62
C TRP A 423 -20.88 13.46 -5.89
N LEU A 424 -20.39 12.37 -5.28
CA LEU A 424 -21.00 11.05 -5.39
C LEU A 424 -22.38 11.00 -4.73
N ALA A 425 -22.57 11.68 -3.61
CA ALA A 425 -23.84 11.73 -2.89
C ALA A 425 -24.96 12.38 -3.72
N ALA A 426 -24.65 13.38 -4.52
CA ALA A 426 -25.57 14.05 -5.48
C ALA A 426 -26.87 14.57 -4.85
N SER A 427 -26.86 14.96 -3.59
CA SER A 427 -27.99 15.54 -2.87
C SER A 427 -27.84 17.07 -2.73
N GLU A 428 -28.93 17.78 -2.44
CA GLU A 428 -28.92 19.24 -2.25
C GLU A 428 -27.94 19.65 -1.12
N GLY A 429 -27.93 18.92 0.00
CA GLY A 429 -27.01 19.19 1.11
C GLY A 429 -25.55 18.97 0.72
N ALA A 430 -25.28 17.97 -0.11
CA ALA A 430 -23.96 17.70 -0.65
C ALA A 430 -23.50 18.76 -1.66
N GLU A 431 -24.44 19.29 -2.48
CA GLU A 431 -24.12 20.35 -3.45
C GLU A 431 -23.70 21.65 -2.76
N ARG A 432 -24.31 21.99 -1.62
CA ARG A 432 -23.87 23.14 -0.79
C ARG A 432 -22.42 23.02 -0.35
N VAL A 433 -21.95 21.81 -0.02
CA VAL A 433 -20.52 21.58 0.31
C VAL A 433 -19.65 21.81 -0.91
N LEU A 434 -20.08 21.37 -2.10
CA LEU A 434 -19.34 21.64 -3.35
C LEU A 434 -19.29 23.14 -3.69
N ASP A 435 -20.35 23.89 -3.39
CA ASP A 435 -20.36 25.34 -3.60
C ASP A 435 -19.33 26.07 -2.72
N ILE A 436 -19.10 25.61 -1.50
CA ILE A 436 -18.00 26.11 -0.65
C ILE A 436 -16.65 25.92 -1.35
N PHE A 437 -16.38 24.73 -1.89
CA PHE A 437 -15.14 24.46 -2.62
C PHE A 437 -15.04 25.35 -3.87
N ARG A 438 -16.09 25.48 -4.66
CA ARG A 438 -16.12 26.34 -5.86
C ARG A 438 -15.89 27.81 -5.53
N ALA A 439 -16.44 28.29 -4.41
CA ALA A 439 -16.22 29.65 -3.95
C ALA A 439 -14.78 29.88 -3.54
N ASN A 440 -14.22 28.97 -2.73
CA ASN A 440 -12.83 29.06 -2.27
C ASN A 440 -11.81 28.89 -3.42
N ASP A 441 -12.13 28.09 -4.45
CA ASP A 441 -11.28 27.95 -5.65
C ASP A 441 -11.24 29.24 -6.48
N ARG A 442 -12.33 30.03 -6.49
CA ARG A 442 -12.37 31.34 -7.18
C ARG A 442 -11.74 32.45 -6.37
N ASP A 443 -11.91 32.39 -5.05
CA ASP A 443 -11.37 33.38 -4.12
C ASP A 443 -10.78 32.69 -2.88
N PRO A 444 -9.46 32.42 -2.86
CA PRO A 444 -8.78 31.76 -1.74
C PRO A 444 -8.83 32.55 -0.41
N SER A 445 -9.28 33.81 -0.41
CA SER A 445 -9.47 34.58 0.82
C SER A 445 -10.73 34.17 1.59
N LEU A 446 -11.65 33.47 0.94
CA LEU A 446 -12.86 32.94 1.58
C LEU A 446 -12.54 31.76 2.51
N PRO A 447 -13.33 31.56 3.57
CA PRO A 447 -13.16 30.43 4.47
C PRO A 447 -13.20 29.08 3.72
N ASP A 448 -12.20 28.27 3.95
CA ASP A 448 -12.18 26.91 3.39
C ASP A 448 -13.12 25.95 4.14
N SER A 449 -13.35 24.79 3.58
CA SER A 449 -14.25 23.78 4.15
C SER A 449 -13.86 23.33 5.57
N TYR A 450 -12.59 23.41 5.94
CA TYR A 450 -12.10 23.05 7.27
C TYR A 450 -12.38 24.15 8.30
N VAL A 451 -12.31 25.40 7.90
CA VAL A 451 -12.71 26.55 8.73
C VAL A 451 -14.23 26.47 8.99
N ILE A 452 -15.02 26.19 7.96
CA ILE A 452 -16.48 26.05 8.10
C ILE A 452 -16.82 24.87 9.01
N ALA A 453 -16.20 23.70 8.80
CA ALA A 453 -16.42 22.56 9.68
C ALA A 453 -16.05 22.85 11.15
N ALA A 454 -14.98 23.61 11.38
CA ALA A 454 -14.62 24.05 12.73
C ALA A 454 -15.65 25.01 13.32
N ALA A 455 -16.15 25.96 12.53
CA ALA A 455 -17.18 26.90 12.96
C ALA A 455 -18.47 26.16 13.42
N ASP A 456 -18.88 25.14 12.66
CA ASP A 456 -20.04 24.29 12.99
C ASP A 456 -19.81 23.50 14.28
N ILE A 457 -18.61 22.88 14.46
CA ILE A 457 -18.27 22.06 15.62
C ILE A 457 -18.20 22.88 16.90
N PHE A 458 -17.62 24.10 16.84
CA PHE A 458 -17.41 24.97 17.99
C PHE A 458 -18.50 26.02 18.19
N HIS A 459 -19.50 26.05 17.29
CA HIS A 459 -20.58 27.07 17.27
C HIS A 459 -20.04 28.49 17.33
N LYS A 460 -19.04 28.79 16.48
CA LYS A 460 -18.35 30.09 16.40
C LYS A 460 -18.57 30.76 15.04
N ASP A 461 -18.43 32.10 15.05
CA ASP A 461 -18.35 32.84 13.79
C ASP A 461 -17.10 32.36 13.01
N VAL A 462 -17.26 32.08 11.74
CA VAL A 462 -16.24 31.57 10.84
C VAL A 462 -14.97 32.43 10.82
N ARG A 463 -15.14 33.76 11.03
CA ARG A 463 -14.03 34.73 11.09
C ARG A 463 -13.19 34.66 12.37
N THR A 464 -13.68 33.97 13.39
CA THR A 464 -13.03 33.83 14.71
C THR A 464 -12.31 32.50 14.89
N ILE A 465 -12.38 31.63 13.88
CA ILE A 465 -11.76 30.30 13.94
C ILE A 465 -10.23 30.43 13.93
N THR A 466 -9.61 29.89 14.94
CA THR A 466 -8.17 29.86 15.10
C THR A 466 -7.50 28.75 14.28
N LYS A 467 -6.18 28.83 14.05
CA LYS A 467 -5.41 27.78 13.36
C LYS A 467 -5.55 26.40 14.03
N PRO A 468 -5.48 26.24 15.37
CA PRO A 468 -5.74 24.96 16.02
C PRO A 468 -7.15 24.43 15.78
N GLU A 469 -8.19 25.26 15.89
CA GLU A 469 -9.57 24.87 15.62
C GLU A 469 -9.77 24.44 14.17
N ARG A 470 -9.23 25.17 13.20
CA ARG A 470 -9.22 24.76 11.78
C ARG A 470 -8.54 23.40 11.60
N GLN A 471 -7.46 23.12 12.35
CA GLN A 471 -6.80 21.82 12.30
C GLN A 471 -7.72 20.69 12.80
N ILE A 472 -8.53 20.93 13.82
CA ILE A 472 -9.57 19.99 14.28
C ILE A 472 -10.63 19.82 13.19
N GLY A 473 -11.11 20.91 12.57
CA GLY A 473 -12.02 20.85 11.43
C GLY A 473 -11.48 19.99 10.27
N LYS A 474 -10.19 20.12 9.95
CA LYS A 474 -9.53 19.27 8.95
C LYS A 474 -9.54 17.79 9.35
N VAL A 475 -9.16 17.50 10.58
CA VAL A 475 -9.08 16.14 11.10
C VAL A 475 -10.46 15.46 11.09
N VAL A 476 -11.52 16.17 11.49
CA VAL A 476 -12.86 15.59 11.53
C VAL A 476 -13.43 15.35 10.12
N VAL A 477 -13.21 16.27 9.17
CA VAL A 477 -13.66 16.07 7.78
C VAL A 477 -13.00 14.82 7.19
N LEU A 478 -11.71 14.62 7.43
CA LEU A 478 -10.97 13.46 6.94
C LEU A 478 -11.37 12.16 7.65
N ALA A 479 -11.60 12.20 8.97
CA ALA A 479 -11.94 11.02 9.75
C ALA A 479 -13.40 10.59 9.57
N CYS A 480 -14.33 11.55 9.56
CA CYS A 480 -15.77 11.28 9.52
C CYS A 480 -16.31 11.19 8.10
N GLY A 481 -15.61 11.67 7.08
CA GLY A 481 -16.10 11.72 5.69
C GLY A 481 -16.53 10.37 5.13
N PHE A 482 -15.95 9.27 5.61
CA PHE A 482 -16.30 7.89 5.21
C PHE A 482 -17.11 7.13 6.27
N GLY A 483 -17.81 7.83 7.15
CA GLY A 483 -18.59 7.20 8.22
C GLY A 483 -17.79 6.85 9.47
N GLY A 484 -16.55 7.34 9.60
CA GLY A 484 -15.73 7.15 10.79
C GLY A 484 -16.42 7.67 12.06
N GLY A 485 -16.14 6.99 13.18
CA GLY A 485 -16.62 7.37 14.51
C GLY A 485 -15.50 7.89 15.41
N VAL A 486 -15.72 7.83 16.72
CA VAL A 486 -14.80 8.33 17.75
C VAL A 486 -13.40 7.76 17.59
N GLY A 487 -13.26 6.44 17.47
CA GLY A 487 -11.93 5.81 17.30
C GLY A 487 -11.20 6.25 16.02
N ALA A 488 -11.92 6.45 14.90
CA ALA A 488 -11.32 6.95 13.66
C ALA A 488 -10.85 8.41 13.82
N LEU A 489 -11.65 9.24 14.50
CA LEU A 489 -11.28 10.62 14.80
C LEU A 489 -10.05 10.69 15.69
N GLN A 490 -10.00 9.91 16.76
CA GLN A 490 -8.86 9.86 17.68
C GLN A 490 -7.58 9.38 17.00
N ALA A 491 -7.66 8.31 16.17
CA ALA A 491 -6.54 7.81 15.40
C ALA A 491 -6.01 8.86 14.40
N MET A 492 -6.91 9.56 13.72
CA MET A 492 -6.54 10.65 12.81
C MET A 492 -5.94 11.83 13.57
N ALA A 493 -6.57 12.28 14.66
CA ALA A 493 -6.09 13.38 15.52
C ALA A 493 -4.69 13.09 16.05
N PHE A 494 -4.43 11.89 16.52
CA PHE A 494 -3.12 11.45 16.98
C PHE A 494 -2.04 11.58 15.90
N SER A 495 -2.37 11.26 14.64
CA SER A 495 -1.44 11.43 13.51
C SER A 495 -1.05 12.91 13.27
N TYR A 496 -1.90 13.83 13.70
CA TYR A 496 -1.66 15.29 13.68
C TYR A 496 -1.16 15.84 15.04
N ARG A 497 -0.76 14.95 15.98
CA ARG A 497 -0.29 15.30 17.34
C ARG A 497 -1.35 16.01 18.18
N ILE A 498 -2.62 15.70 17.93
CA ILE A 498 -3.76 16.18 18.71
C ILE A 498 -4.27 15.02 19.54
N HIS A 499 -4.30 15.19 20.87
CA HIS A 499 -4.94 14.23 21.78
C HIS A 499 -6.37 14.67 22.04
N LEU A 500 -7.32 13.74 21.87
CA LEU A 500 -8.75 13.95 22.12
C LEU A 500 -9.25 12.88 23.08
N GLU A 501 -9.80 13.29 24.19
CA GLU A 501 -10.49 12.41 25.12
C GLU A 501 -11.81 11.88 24.53
N ASP A 502 -12.29 10.74 24.97
CA ASP A 502 -13.46 10.05 24.44
C ASP A 502 -14.70 10.95 24.38
N ALA A 503 -14.95 11.71 25.46
CA ALA A 503 -16.11 12.61 25.56
C ALA A 503 -16.03 13.75 24.53
N GLU A 504 -14.86 14.35 24.37
CA GLU A 504 -14.63 15.43 23.42
C GLU A 504 -14.67 14.91 21.97
N ALA A 505 -14.04 13.78 21.68
CA ALA A 505 -14.08 13.16 20.37
C ALA A 505 -15.53 12.80 19.97
N ARG A 506 -16.34 12.29 20.90
CA ARG A 506 -17.77 12.02 20.68
C ARG A 506 -18.54 13.28 20.35
N ARG A 507 -18.37 14.33 21.17
CA ARG A 507 -19.01 15.63 20.95
C ARG A 507 -18.69 16.17 19.55
N ILE A 508 -17.42 16.11 19.13
CA ILE A 508 -16.98 16.57 17.79
C ILE A 508 -17.62 15.75 16.67
N VAL A 509 -17.63 14.42 16.79
CA VAL A 509 -18.25 13.53 15.79
C VAL A 509 -19.74 13.81 15.67
N ASP A 510 -20.44 13.96 16.78
CA ASP A 510 -21.88 14.19 16.80
C ASP A 510 -22.23 15.58 16.22
N ALA A 511 -21.48 16.63 16.55
CA ALA A 511 -21.62 17.97 15.99
C ALA A 511 -21.41 17.97 14.47
N TRP A 512 -20.33 17.32 13.99
CA TRP A 512 -20.07 17.22 12.56
C TRP A 512 -21.18 16.47 11.81
N ARG A 513 -21.67 15.36 12.38
CA ARG A 513 -22.75 14.56 11.80
C ARG A 513 -24.08 15.33 11.77
N ALA A 514 -24.33 16.18 12.76
CA ALA A 514 -25.51 17.06 12.80
C ALA A 514 -25.44 18.13 11.71
N ALA A 515 -24.26 18.72 11.48
CA ALA A 515 -24.04 19.70 10.41
C ALA A 515 -24.03 19.07 9.01
N ASN A 516 -23.78 17.76 8.88
CA ASN A 516 -23.64 17.05 7.60
C ASN A 516 -24.64 15.87 7.47
N PRO A 517 -25.97 16.08 7.53
CA PRO A 517 -26.96 15.02 7.41
C PRO A 517 -26.88 14.28 6.06
N TRP A 518 -26.55 15.02 4.99
CA TRP A 518 -26.34 14.46 3.64
C TRP A 518 -25.32 13.31 3.59
N ALA A 519 -24.27 13.39 4.42
CA ALA A 519 -23.23 12.38 4.46
C ALA A 519 -23.76 11.07 5.08
N ARG A 520 -24.54 11.18 6.16
CA ARG A 520 -25.20 10.04 6.81
C ARG A 520 -26.22 9.38 5.88
N GLU A 521 -26.98 10.17 5.14
CA GLU A 521 -27.92 9.69 4.12
C GLU A 521 -27.19 8.96 2.99
N PHE A 522 -26.05 9.48 2.56
CA PHE A 522 -25.25 8.85 1.50
C PHE A 522 -24.61 7.55 1.95
N TRP A 523 -23.98 7.49 3.12
CA TRP A 523 -23.41 6.22 3.60
C TRP A 523 -24.46 5.16 3.78
N GLY A 524 -25.60 5.58 4.32
CA GLY A 524 -26.67 4.72 4.74
C GLY A 524 -26.32 3.97 6.02
N VAL A 525 -27.32 3.79 6.86
CA VAL A 525 -27.24 3.02 8.11
C VAL A 525 -28.48 2.16 8.20
N HIS A 526 -28.37 0.98 8.75
CA HIS A 526 -29.54 0.20 9.15
C HIS A 526 -30.19 0.89 10.35
N ARG A 527 -31.39 1.44 10.18
CA ARG A 527 -32.15 2.10 11.23
C ARG A 527 -33.62 1.68 11.11
N ASP A 528 -34.20 1.25 12.21
CA ASP A 528 -35.64 0.93 12.32
C ASP A 528 -36.13 -0.09 11.28
N GLY A 529 -35.28 -1.04 10.89
CA GLY A 529 -35.62 -2.05 9.89
C GLY A 529 -35.44 -1.62 8.44
N GLU A 530 -35.05 -0.38 8.16
CA GLU A 530 -34.77 0.12 6.81
C GLU A 530 -33.28 0.37 6.58
N SER A 531 -32.82 -0.03 5.41
CA SER A 531 -31.47 0.24 4.92
C SER A 531 -31.55 1.23 3.76
N PHE A 532 -30.77 2.31 3.81
CA PHE A 532 -30.73 3.36 2.80
C PHE A 532 -29.29 3.73 2.40
N GLY A 533 -29.11 4.63 1.45
CA GLY A 533 -27.81 5.09 0.96
C GLY A 533 -27.01 3.96 0.30
N LEU A 534 -25.68 4.05 0.35
CA LEU A 534 -24.78 3.03 -0.22
C LEU A 534 -25.03 1.65 0.38
N TRP A 535 -25.22 1.59 1.70
CA TRP A 535 -25.49 0.32 2.38
C TRP A 535 -26.82 -0.29 1.92
N GLY A 536 -27.91 0.51 1.92
CA GLY A 536 -29.22 0.04 1.47
C GLY A 536 -29.23 -0.43 0.03
N ALA A 537 -28.60 0.33 -0.87
CA ALA A 537 -28.47 -0.06 -2.27
C ALA A 537 -27.69 -1.36 -2.45
N ALA A 538 -26.59 -1.53 -1.72
CA ALA A 538 -25.80 -2.77 -1.76
C ALA A 538 -26.58 -3.99 -1.25
N MET A 539 -27.34 -3.83 -0.15
CA MET A 539 -28.18 -4.91 0.40
C MET A 539 -29.31 -5.29 -0.53
N GLN A 540 -30.05 -4.33 -1.07
CA GLN A 540 -31.11 -4.58 -2.03
C GLN A 540 -30.60 -5.28 -3.30
N ALA A 541 -29.42 -4.88 -3.81
CA ALA A 541 -28.81 -5.56 -4.95
C ALA A 541 -28.48 -7.01 -4.62
N TRP A 542 -27.97 -7.29 -3.43
CA TRP A 542 -27.61 -8.65 -3.00
C TRP A 542 -28.84 -9.55 -2.78
N GLU A 543 -29.91 -9.00 -2.18
CA GLU A 543 -31.17 -9.71 -1.95
C GLU A 543 -31.95 -9.98 -3.24
N LEU A 544 -31.77 -9.15 -4.26
CA LEU A 544 -32.44 -9.24 -5.56
C LEU A 544 -31.43 -9.39 -6.70
N PRO A 545 -30.85 -10.59 -6.89
CA PRO A 545 -29.83 -10.83 -7.90
C PRO A 545 -30.24 -10.37 -9.30
N GLY A 546 -29.33 -9.65 -9.99
CA GLY A 546 -29.58 -9.08 -11.31
C GLY A 546 -30.27 -7.72 -11.31
N ARG A 547 -30.85 -7.26 -10.19
CA ARG A 547 -31.41 -5.92 -10.07
C ARG A 547 -30.31 -4.89 -9.87
N ILE A 548 -30.37 -3.79 -10.62
CA ILE A 548 -29.53 -2.61 -10.41
C ILE A 548 -30.21 -1.71 -9.38
N THR A 549 -29.46 -1.34 -8.35
CA THR A 549 -29.85 -0.39 -7.31
C THR A 549 -28.89 0.78 -7.29
N GLN A 550 -29.27 1.93 -6.72
CA GLN A 550 -28.47 3.14 -6.81
C GLN A 550 -28.52 3.95 -5.51
N ALA A 551 -27.38 4.56 -5.16
CA ALA A 551 -27.25 5.56 -4.11
C ALA A 551 -26.40 6.72 -4.63
N GLY A 552 -26.99 7.92 -4.76
CA GLY A 552 -26.35 9.04 -5.43
C GLY A 552 -25.91 8.67 -6.85
N ARG A 553 -24.61 8.84 -7.16
CA ARG A 553 -24.02 8.49 -8.47
C ARG A 553 -23.40 7.08 -8.51
N VAL A 554 -23.60 6.28 -7.48
CA VAL A 554 -23.05 4.93 -7.36
C VAL A 554 -24.14 3.90 -7.55
N ALA A 555 -23.93 2.89 -8.40
CA ALA A 555 -24.88 1.81 -8.61
C ALA A 555 -24.33 0.47 -8.12
N PHE A 556 -25.22 -0.47 -7.81
CA PHE A 556 -24.89 -1.82 -7.38
C PHE A 556 -25.65 -2.86 -8.19
N ILE A 557 -25.04 -4.02 -8.38
CA ILE A 557 -25.65 -5.21 -8.94
C ILE A 557 -24.99 -6.45 -8.36
N TYR A 558 -25.77 -7.47 -8.00
CA TYR A 558 -25.27 -8.76 -7.60
C TYR A 558 -25.46 -9.80 -8.70
N ARG A 559 -24.41 -10.55 -9.00
CA ARG A 559 -24.36 -11.60 -10.03
C ARG A 559 -24.00 -12.92 -9.40
N ASN A 560 -24.92 -13.89 -9.43
CA ASN A 560 -24.71 -15.26 -8.91
C ASN A 560 -23.71 -16.05 -9.75
N ASP A 561 -23.66 -15.78 -11.06
CA ASP A 561 -22.89 -16.49 -12.06
C ASP A 561 -21.42 -16.05 -12.17
N TYR A 562 -21.00 -15.03 -11.41
CA TYR A 562 -19.64 -14.52 -11.45
C TYR A 562 -18.88 -14.83 -10.15
N LEU A 563 -17.76 -15.56 -10.24
CA LEU A 563 -16.85 -15.92 -9.14
C LEU A 563 -17.52 -16.56 -7.90
N GLY A 564 -18.63 -17.29 -8.10
CA GLY A 564 -19.40 -17.90 -7.00
C GLY A 564 -20.28 -16.91 -6.25
N GLY A 565 -20.78 -15.89 -6.95
CA GLY A 565 -21.59 -14.79 -6.45
C GLY A 565 -20.75 -13.56 -6.12
N THR A 566 -21.04 -12.43 -6.79
CA THR A 566 -20.28 -11.19 -6.59
C THR A 566 -21.19 -9.99 -6.58
N LEU A 567 -21.05 -9.15 -5.55
CA LEU A 567 -21.63 -7.83 -5.51
C LEU A 567 -20.69 -6.86 -6.22
N PHE A 568 -21.20 -6.15 -7.21
CA PHE A 568 -20.48 -5.10 -7.93
C PHE A 568 -20.96 -3.75 -7.46
N MET A 569 -20.02 -2.82 -7.35
CA MET A 569 -20.28 -1.39 -7.18
C MET A 569 -19.77 -0.67 -8.42
N ALA A 570 -20.68 -0.08 -9.18
CA ALA A 570 -20.37 0.66 -10.41
C ALA A 570 -20.16 2.15 -10.09
N LEU A 571 -19.02 2.67 -10.49
CA LEU A 571 -18.66 4.08 -10.34
C LEU A 571 -19.00 4.86 -11.62
N PRO A 572 -19.18 6.20 -11.53
CA PRO A 572 -19.43 7.05 -12.69
C PRO A 572 -18.37 6.97 -13.80
N SER A 573 -17.14 6.58 -13.45
CA SER A 573 -16.05 6.31 -14.40
C SER A 573 -16.25 5.06 -15.24
N GLY A 574 -17.29 4.26 -15.00
CA GLY A 574 -17.48 2.93 -15.61
C GLY A 574 -16.72 1.82 -14.89
N ARG A 575 -15.84 2.13 -13.93
CA ARG A 575 -15.13 1.13 -13.15
C ARG A 575 -16.10 0.36 -12.26
N LEU A 576 -15.93 -0.97 -12.21
CA LEU A 576 -16.66 -1.84 -11.29
C LEU A 576 -15.73 -2.33 -10.19
N LEU A 577 -16.05 -2.01 -8.95
CA LEU A 577 -15.42 -2.62 -7.79
C LEU A 577 -16.16 -3.91 -7.43
N THR A 578 -15.42 -4.92 -7.00
CA THR A 578 -15.95 -6.27 -6.78
C THR A 578 -15.87 -6.67 -5.32
N TYR A 579 -16.94 -7.27 -4.81
CA TYR A 579 -17.03 -7.84 -3.47
C TYR A 579 -17.47 -9.32 -3.62
N PRO A 580 -16.50 -10.25 -3.83
CA PRO A 580 -16.83 -11.64 -4.12
C PRO A 580 -17.35 -12.38 -2.89
N ARG A 581 -18.31 -13.29 -3.11
CA ARG A 581 -18.86 -14.20 -2.12
C ARG A 581 -19.29 -13.49 -0.82
N PRO A 582 -20.15 -12.46 -0.88
CA PRO A 582 -20.66 -11.80 0.32
C PRO A 582 -21.41 -12.80 1.18
N ARG A 583 -21.16 -12.80 2.49
CA ARG A 583 -21.89 -13.63 3.45
C ARG A 583 -21.95 -12.96 4.83
N TRP A 584 -23.03 -13.20 5.54
CA TRP A 584 -23.10 -12.90 6.96
C TRP A 584 -22.21 -13.85 7.74
N ARG A 585 -21.53 -13.36 8.73
CA ARG A 585 -20.80 -14.13 9.74
C ARG A 585 -21.12 -13.61 11.12
N GLU A 586 -21.11 -14.48 12.08
CA GLU A 586 -21.16 -14.14 13.49
C GLU A 586 -19.75 -13.85 13.95
N VAL A 587 -19.56 -12.73 14.63
CA VAL A 587 -18.26 -12.30 15.18
C VAL A 587 -18.44 -11.83 16.61
N ASP A 588 -17.43 -12.05 17.43
CA ASP A 588 -17.43 -11.60 18.81
C ASP A 588 -17.41 -10.06 18.88
N VAL A 589 -18.17 -9.53 19.81
CA VAL A 589 -18.08 -8.12 20.19
C VAL A 589 -16.86 -7.97 21.09
N LEU A 590 -15.90 -7.16 20.64
CA LEU A 590 -14.69 -6.91 21.42
C LEU A 590 -14.86 -5.66 22.29
N ASP A 591 -14.34 -5.69 23.49
CA ASP A 591 -14.23 -4.52 24.38
C ASP A 591 -13.15 -3.53 23.88
N LYS A 592 -12.94 -2.43 24.61
CA LYS A 592 -11.91 -1.42 24.32
C LYS A 592 -10.48 -1.97 24.32
N ASN A 593 -10.25 -3.11 24.97
CA ASN A 593 -8.96 -3.79 25.07
C ASN A 593 -8.85 -4.93 24.03
N LYS A 594 -9.83 -5.03 23.10
CA LYS A 594 -9.95 -6.07 22.08
C LYS A 594 -10.15 -7.48 22.64
N LYS A 595 -10.70 -7.63 23.85
CA LYS A 595 -11.11 -8.91 24.41
C LYS A 595 -12.57 -9.18 24.08
N PRO A 596 -12.96 -10.43 23.80
CA PRO A 596 -14.35 -10.82 23.62
C PRO A 596 -15.19 -10.44 24.85
N THR A 597 -16.34 -9.80 24.61
CA THR A 597 -17.29 -9.45 25.68
C THR A 597 -18.25 -10.60 26.02
N GLY A 598 -18.20 -11.69 25.26
CA GLY A 598 -19.20 -12.77 25.29
C GLY A 598 -20.45 -12.48 24.45
N GLU A 599 -20.60 -11.26 23.95
CA GLU A 599 -21.67 -10.91 23.01
C GLU A 599 -21.22 -11.16 21.59
N LYS A 600 -22.16 -11.61 20.74
CA LYS A 600 -21.92 -11.82 19.31
C LYS A 600 -22.76 -10.88 18.47
N ARG A 601 -22.21 -10.49 17.33
CA ARG A 601 -22.93 -9.68 16.34
C ARG A 601 -22.78 -10.28 14.96
N HIS A 602 -23.79 -10.05 14.12
CA HIS A 602 -23.70 -10.40 12.70
C HIS A 602 -23.02 -9.26 11.94
N GLU A 603 -22.05 -9.59 11.11
CA GLU A 603 -21.47 -8.63 10.17
C GLU A 603 -21.39 -9.24 8.77
N LEU A 604 -21.60 -8.41 7.76
CA LEU A 604 -21.40 -8.81 6.37
C LEU A 604 -19.91 -8.80 6.05
N SER A 605 -19.45 -9.84 5.39
CA SER A 605 -18.06 -9.97 4.93
C SER A 605 -18.01 -10.42 3.48
N PHE A 606 -16.90 -10.17 2.80
CA PHE A 606 -16.63 -10.65 1.45
C PHE A 606 -15.23 -11.27 1.37
N ARG A 607 -15.02 -12.15 0.40
CA ARG A 607 -13.73 -12.83 0.22
C ARG A 607 -12.73 -11.92 -0.48
N ARG A 608 -11.50 -11.89 0.00
CA ARG A 608 -10.34 -11.24 -0.62
C ARG A 608 -9.29 -12.28 -1.01
N ALA A 609 -8.20 -11.80 -1.59
CA ALA A 609 -7.02 -12.61 -1.91
C ALA A 609 -6.52 -13.43 -0.70
N HIS A 610 -6.54 -12.81 0.48
CA HIS A 610 -6.11 -13.43 1.74
C HIS A 610 -7.24 -13.24 2.78
N GLY A 611 -8.03 -14.29 3.02
CA GLY A 611 -9.10 -14.30 4.01
C GLY A 611 -10.36 -13.50 3.63
N ARG A 612 -11.12 -13.11 4.63
CA ARG A 612 -12.36 -12.36 4.50
C ARG A 612 -12.25 -11.00 5.19
N THR A 613 -12.92 -10.01 4.63
CA THR A 613 -12.93 -8.65 5.15
C THR A 613 -14.38 -8.20 5.38
N LYS A 614 -14.60 -7.46 6.45
CA LYS A 614 -15.87 -6.82 6.75
C LYS A 614 -16.30 -5.88 5.62
N LEU A 615 -17.57 -6.02 5.21
CA LEU A 615 -18.25 -5.07 4.32
C LEU A 615 -19.26 -4.26 5.14
N TRP A 616 -19.15 -2.95 5.08
CA TRP A 616 -20.01 -2.01 5.77
C TRP A 616 -20.04 -0.67 5.02
N HIS A 617 -20.93 0.23 5.38
CA HIS A 617 -21.10 1.49 4.68
C HIS A 617 -19.81 2.32 4.52
N GLY A 618 -18.96 2.34 5.55
CA GLY A 618 -17.68 3.07 5.49
C GLY A 618 -16.72 2.46 4.46
N THR A 619 -16.62 1.13 4.37
CA THR A 619 -15.82 0.46 3.33
C THR A 619 -16.34 0.78 1.92
N LEU A 620 -17.68 0.77 1.74
CA LEU A 620 -18.28 1.11 0.44
C LEU A 620 -17.99 2.57 0.07
N CYS A 621 -18.18 3.50 1.02
CA CYS A 621 -17.92 4.92 0.80
C CYS A 621 -16.43 5.19 0.51
N GLU A 622 -15.53 4.65 1.34
CA GLU A 622 -14.08 4.81 1.16
C GLU A 622 -13.63 4.28 -0.21
N ASN A 623 -14.09 3.09 -0.60
CA ASN A 623 -13.73 2.50 -1.87
C ASN A 623 -14.27 3.32 -3.05
N ALA A 624 -15.54 3.80 -2.98
CA ALA A 624 -16.13 4.62 -4.03
C ALA A 624 -15.39 5.95 -4.24
N VAL A 625 -14.97 6.59 -3.14
CA VAL A 625 -14.32 7.92 -3.20
C VAL A 625 -12.85 7.81 -3.61
N ARG A 626 -12.15 6.75 -3.18
CA ARG A 626 -10.72 6.56 -3.43
C ARG A 626 -10.40 5.90 -4.77
N CYS A 627 -11.37 5.35 -5.44
CA CYS A 627 -11.24 4.78 -6.76
C CYS A 627 -11.52 5.85 -7.83
#